data_694f5400a2f7cc5100528524f31ea68f
#
_entry.id   694f5400a2f7cc5100528524f31ea68f
#
_cell.length_a   1.000
_cell.length_b   1.000
_cell.length_c   1.000
_cell.angle_alpha   90.00
_cell.angle_beta   90.00
_cell.angle_gamma   90.00
#
_symmetry.space_group_name_H-M   'P 1'
#
loop_
_entity.id
_entity.type
_entity.pdbx_description
1 polymer ?
#
loop_
_entity_poly.entity_id
_entity_poly.type
_entity_poly.pdbx_seq_one_letter_code
_entity_poly.pdbx_strand_id
1 'polypeptide(L)'
;MKKILFLLVAAVCTFAACDPIHEDISNGGHITLDELKAKTSVTVDKAASGANGNVITCQTSAPVNAKWDFAGKELIGNYAWKKMKLGEHTVVLTALCPDGTELVAEYPVSCQEITDPLVKYYIYGGPDNPDHTPFQPGAWDAAAMRFSSTEGAHLPTIPDDVYFGLKTLIFDVSDVSEDFDLKVMNGWWSNTYYDHVKWQSGLNELQITDVMAAECAKGGEGRDLDLMLYSGSMTLNSVYYEE
;
A
#
# COMPACT_ATOMS: atom_id res chain seq x y z
N MET A 1 60.28 40.62 26.66
CA MET A 1 59.68 39.45 27.33
C MET A 1 58.30 39.72 27.99
N LYS A 2 57.72 40.90 27.86
CA LYS A 2 56.39 41.21 28.46
C LYS A 2 55.17 41.04 27.52
N LYS A 3 55.41 40.77 26.24
CA LYS A 3 54.30 40.62 25.24
C LYS A 3 53.82 39.19 25.02
N ILE A 4 54.56 38.17 25.49
CA ILE A 4 54.18 36.77 25.33
C ILE A 4 53.23 36.30 26.45
N LEU A 5 53.30 36.95 27.62
CA LEU A 5 52.46 36.56 28.74
C LEU A 5 50.97 36.95 28.57
N PHE A 6 50.68 37.97 27.77
CA PHE A 6 49.31 38.41 27.52
C PHE A 6 48.56 37.51 26.51
N LEU A 7 49.30 36.85 25.63
CA LEU A 7 48.71 35.91 24.63
C LEU A 7 48.35 34.57 25.23
N LEU A 8 49.02 34.17 26.31
CA LEU A 8 48.73 32.90 26.99
C LEU A 8 47.50 32.96 27.90
N VAL A 9 47.19 34.15 28.44
CA VAL A 9 45.99 34.33 29.29
C VAL A 9 44.72 34.46 28.46
N ALA A 10 44.82 34.97 27.22
CA ALA A 10 43.66 35.07 26.33
C ALA A 10 43.28 33.71 25.73
N ALA A 11 44.19 32.73 25.62
CA ALA A 11 43.90 31.42 25.06
C ALA A 11 43.24 30.45 26.08
N VAL A 12 43.34 30.74 27.38
CA VAL A 12 42.71 29.88 28.40
C VAL A 12 41.24 30.23 28.67
N CYS A 13 40.81 31.41 28.31
CA CYS A 13 39.40 31.82 28.50
C CYS A 13 38.44 31.37 27.40
N THR A 14 38.93 30.78 26.30
CA THR A 14 38.06 30.39 25.19
C THR A 14 37.60 28.92 25.24
N PHE A 15 38.09 28.15 26.19
CA PHE A 15 37.66 26.73 26.36
C PHE A 15 36.66 26.48 27.49
N ALA A 16 36.24 27.56 28.21
CA ALA A 16 35.30 27.39 29.31
C ALA A 16 33.86 27.76 28.96
N ALA A 17 33.52 27.91 27.65
CA ALA A 17 32.20 28.36 27.23
C ALA A 17 31.46 27.35 26.32
N CYS A 18 31.74 26.07 26.47
CA CYS A 18 30.87 25.03 25.99
C CYS A 18 30.73 23.99 27.08
N ASP A 19 30.05 24.38 28.17
CA ASP A 19 29.25 23.40 28.85
C ASP A 19 28.20 22.98 27.81
N PRO A 20 28.11 21.69 27.39
CA PRO A 20 26.94 21.26 26.70
C PRO A 20 25.81 21.55 27.69
N ILE A 21 24.95 22.48 27.35
CA ILE A 21 23.65 22.56 27.94
C ILE A 21 23.11 21.14 27.73
N HIS A 22 23.22 20.30 28.75
CA HIS A 22 22.28 19.25 28.92
C HIS A 22 20.97 19.99 29.16
N GLU A 23 20.35 20.42 28.04
CA GLU A 23 18.92 20.44 28.05
C GLU A 23 18.62 19.03 28.55
N ASP A 24 18.10 18.91 29.77
CA ASP A 24 17.28 17.80 30.10
C ASP A 24 16.28 17.75 28.96
N ILE A 25 16.59 16.94 27.94
CA ILE A 25 15.59 16.42 27.06
C ILE A 25 14.73 15.68 28.07
N SER A 26 13.75 16.38 28.62
CA SER A 26 12.70 15.75 29.38
C SER A 26 12.25 14.69 28.39
N ASN A 27 12.60 13.46 28.66
CA ASN A 27 12.01 12.33 27.93
C ASN A 27 10.53 12.62 28.03
N GLY A 28 10.00 13.30 27.00
CA GLY A 28 8.61 13.69 26.98
C GLY A 28 7.88 12.41 27.16
N GLY A 29 7.33 12.19 28.38
CA GLY A 29 6.94 10.88 28.86
C GLY A 29 6.08 10.12 27.87
N HIS A 30 5.90 8.84 28.08
CA HIS A 30 4.90 8.08 27.33
C HIS A 30 3.50 8.41 27.86
N ILE A 31 2.53 8.28 27.01
CA ILE A 31 1.11 8.26 27.36
C ILE A 31 0.66 6.80 27.48
N THR A 32 -0.42 6.57 28.18
CA THR A 32 -1.06 5.25 28.25
C THR A 32 -1.89 4.99 26.99
N LEU A 33 -2.21 3.72 26.71
CA LEU A 33 -3.10 3.36 25.61
C LEU A 33 -4.50 4.00 25.77
N ASP A 34 -4.99 4.13 26.99
CA ASP A 34 -6.30 4.76 27.26
C ASP A 34 -6.27 6.26 26.96
N GLU A 35 -5.18 6.94 27.33
CA GLU A 35 -4.98 8.36 26.97
C GLU A 35 -4.84 8.55 25.46
N LEU A 36 -4.14 7.64 24.76
CA LEU A 36 -4.05 7.64 23.30
C LEU A 36 -5.46 7.54 22.69
N LYS A 37 -6.24 6.55 23.12
CA LYS A 37 -7.62 6.34 22.63
C LYS A 37 -8.52 7.52 22.93
N ALA A 38 -8.42 8.12 24.11
CA ALA A 38 -9.22 9.29 24.51
C ALA A 38 -8.91 10.55 23.67
N LYS A 39 -7.69 10.65 23.10
CA LYS A 39 -7.24 11.75 22.24
C LYS A 39 -7.34 11.45 20.76
N THR A 40 -7.87 10.28 20.37
CA THR A 40 -7.96 9.80 19.02
C THR A 40 -9.41 9.68 18.58
N SER A 41 -9.70 10.13 17.36
CA SER A 41 -11.00 9.99 16.72
C SER A 41 -10.83 9.28 15.39
N VAL A 42 -11.63 8.24 15.16
CA VAL A 42 -11.78 7.57 13.87
C VAL A 42 -13.25 7.61 13.51
N THR A 43 -13.58 8.23 12.38
CA THR A 43 -14.96 8.44 11.93
C THR A 43 -15.12 8.00 10.49
N VAL A 44 -16.31 7.57 10.14
CA VAL A 44 -16.74 7.30 8.78
C VAL A 44 -17.77 8.38 8.39
N ASP A 45 -17.65 8.91 7.20
CA ASP A 45 -18.62 9.87 6.68
C ASP A 45 -20.02 9.27 6.59
N LYS A 46 -21.02 10.08 6.29
CA LYS A 46 -22.41 9.65 6.21
C LYS A 46 -22.97 9.87 4.81
N ALA A 47 -23.58 8.82 4.31
CA ALA A 47 -24.38 8.88 3.10
C ALA A 47 -25.71 9.63 3.32
N ALA A 48 -26.37 10.02 2.24
CA ALA A 48 -27.69 10.68 2.30
C ALA A 48 -28.78 9.78 2.93
N SER A 49 -28.60 8.45 2.86
CA SER A 49 -29.46 7.45 3.52
C SER A 49 -29.29 7.43 5.06
N GLY A 50 -28.22 8.04 5.59
CA GLY A 50 -27.82 7.95 7.00
C GLY A 50 -26.88 6.77 7.31
N ALA A 51 -26.65 5.88 6.34
CA ALA A 51 -25.66 4.80 6.46
C ALA A 51 -24.23 5.38 6.57
N ASN A 52 -23.28 4.56 7.02
CA ASN A 52 -21.86 4.93 6.91
C ASN A 52 -21.46 4.99 5.43
N GLY A 53 -20.74 6.04 5.07
CA GLY A 53 -20.11 6.18 3.77
C GLY A 53 -18.87 5.29 3.63
N ASN A 54 -17.98 5.67 2.76
CA ASN A 54 -16.74 4.93 2.51
C ASN A 54 -15.47 5.78 2.73
N VAL A 55 -15.59 6.98 3.27
CA VAL A 55 -14.47 7.86 3.61
C VAL A 55 -14.20 7.78 5.10
N ILE A 56 -13.07 7.19 5.46
CA ILE A 56 -12.62 7.11 6.86
C ILE A 56 -11.70 8.28 7.15
N THR A 57 -11.96 8.99 8.24
CA THR A 57 -11.12 10.09 8.72
C THR A 57 -10.60 9.77 10.12
N CYS A 58 -9.30 9.86 10.28
CA CYS A 58 -8.55 9.58 11.51
C CYS A 58 -7.83 10.83 11.99
N GLN A 59 -7.93 11.11 13.27
CA GLN A 59 -7.23 12.23 13.89
C GLN A 59 -6.80 11.90 15.31
N THR A 60 -5.59 12.27 15.67
CA THR A 60 -5.13 12.23 17.08
C THR A 60 -4.56 13.57 17.51
N SER A 61 -4.87 13.98 18.73
CA SER A 61 -4.26 15.13 19.41
C SER A 61 -3.23 14.66 20.47
N ALA A 62 -2.91 13.39 20.50
CA ALA A 62 -1.88 12.86 21.38
C ALA A 62 -0.48 13.35 20.96
N PRO A 63 0.44 13.58 21.90
CA PRO A 63 1.81 14.01 21.61
C PRO A 63 2.68 12.81 21.16
N VAL A 64 2.36 12.24 20.00
CA VAL A 64 2.99 11.06 19.42
C VAL A 64 3.27 11.24 17.94
N ASN A 65 4.18 10.44 17.39
CA ASN A 65 4.28 10.26 15.95
C ASN A 65 3.30 9.17 15.53
N ALA A 66 2.24 9.55 14.83
CA ALA A 66 1.17 8.65 14.45
C ALA A 66 1.39 8.05 13.06
N LYS A 67 1.20 6.74 12.94
CA LYS A 67 1.15 5.99 11.71
C LYS A 67 -0.15 5.19 11.67
N TRP A 68 -0.92 5.40 10.62
CA TRP A 68 -2.22 4.77 10.40
C TRP A 68 -2.10 3.72 9.32
N ASP A 69 -2.57 2.51 9.58
CA ASP A 69 -2.70 1.46 8.57
C ASP A 69 -4.18 1.25 8.20
N PHE A 70 -4.45 1.42 6.91
CA PHE A 70 -5.75 1.19 6.28
C PHE A 70 -5.66 -0.06 5.40
N ALA A 71 -5.76 -1.23 6.00
CA ALA A 71 -5.68 -2.54 5.33
C ALA A 71 -4.39 -2.69 4.48
N GLY A 72 -3.24 -2.29 5.05
CA GLY A 72 -1.92 -2.39 4.44
C GLY A 72 -1.44 -1.14 3.71
N LYS A 73 -2.24 -0.07 3.64
CA LYS A 73 -1.79 1.26 3.21
C LYS A 73 -1.47 2.11 4.42
N GLU A 74 -0.21 2.46 4.60
CA GLU A 74 0.25 3.27 5.71
C GLU A 74 0.23 4.76 5.37
N LEU A 75 -0.30 5.58 6.29
CA LEU A 75 -0.27 7.03 6.23
C LEU A 75 0.31 7.59 7.54
N ILE A 76 1.20 8.57 7.43
CA ILE A 76 1.91 9.16 8.57
C ILE A 76 1.35 10.55 8.87
N GLY A 77 1.16 10.84 10.15
CA GLY A 77 0.72 12.15 10.64
C GLY A 77 -0.46 12.07 11.60
N ASN A 78 -0.72 13.19 12.28
CA ASN A 78 -1.80 13.26 13.27
C ASN A 78 -3.19 13.35 12.64
N TYR A 79 -3.26 13.52 11.34
CA TYR A 79 -4.46 13.48 10.53
C TYR A 79 -4.22 12.62 9.30
N ALA A 80 -5.13 11.70 9.03
CA ALA A 80 -5.15 10.85 7.85
C ALA A 80 -6.59 10.58 7.41
N TRP A 81 -6.78 10.35 6.13
CA TRP A 81 -8.06 9.90 5.61
C TRP A 81 -7.84 8.99 4.41
N LYS A 82 -8.81 8.09 4.18
CA LYS A 82 -8.77 7.20 3.03
C LYS A 82 -10.18 6.76 2.65
N LYS A 83 -10.40 6.61 1.34
CA LYS A 83 -11.56 5.91 0.80
C LYS A 83 -11.33 4.41 0.91
N MET A 84 -12.34 3.67 1.32
CA MET A 84 -12.28 2.23 1.45
C MET A 84 -13.37 1.56 0.61
N LYS A 85 -13.18 0.30 0.25
CA LYS A 85 -14.25 -0.53 -0.32
C LYS A 85 -15.34 -0.75 0.71
N LEU A 86 -16.52 -1.14 0.25
CA LEU A 86 -17.61 -1.54 1.16
C LEU A 86 -17.21 -2.78 1.97
N GLY A 87 -17.64 -2.81 3.22
CA GLY A 87 -17.36 -3.91 4.14
C GLY A 87 -16.87 -3.47 5.51
N GLU A 88 -16.46 -4.44 6.29
CA GLU A 88 -15.86 -4.25 7.61
C GLU A 88 -14.34 -4.10 7.46
N HIS A 89 -13.80 -3.07 8.12
CA HIS A 89 -12.37 -2.79 8.11
C HIS A 89 -11.88 -2.53 9.53
N THR A 90 -10.57 -2.67 9.74
CA THR A 90 -9.91 -2.25 10.97
C THR A 90 -8.82 -1.24 10.61
N VAL A 91 -8.91 -0.03 11.13
CA VAL A 91 -7.84 0.95 11.05
C VAL A 91 -6.93 0.73 12.26
N VAL A 92 -5.63 0.59 12.02
CA VAL A 92 -4.64 0.40 13.07
C VAL A 92 -3.83 1.67 13.23
N LEU A 93 -3.78 2.23 14.43
CA LEU A 93 -2.90 3.32 14.81
C LEU A 93 -1.68 2.76 15.53
N THR A 94 -0.50 2.94 14.95
CA THR A 94 0.79 2.77 15.63
C THR A 94 1.29 4.15 16.04
N ALA A 95 1.43 4.38 17.33
CA ALA A 95 1.79 5.67 17.92
C ALA A 95 3.15 5.56 18.63
N LEU A 96 4.17 6.26 18.15
CA LEU A 96 5.48 6.32 18.78
C LEU A 96 5.54 7.53 19.72
N CYS A 97 5.67 7.24 21.00
CA CYS A 97 5.83 8.25 22.06
C CYS A 97 7.22 8.91 22.02
N PRO A 98 7.39 10.11 22.62
CA PRO A 98 8.68 10.80 22.68
C PRO A 98 9.80 10.03 23.40
N ASP A 99 9.46 9.13 24.31
CA ASP A 99 10.40 8.25 25.01
C ASP A 99 10.78 6.99 24.22
N GLY A 100 10.25 6.81 23.02
CA GLY A 100 10.46 5.63 22.16
C GLY A 100 9.48 4.49 22.43
N THR A 101 8.54 4.63 23.34
CA THR A 101 7.48 3.62 23.58
C THR A 101 6.52 3.60 22.39
N GLU A 102 6.23 2.42 21.87
CA GLU A 102 5.24 2.22 20.82
C GLU A 102 3.93 1.72 21.42
N LEU A 103 2.83 2.35 21.02
CA LEU A 103 1.46 1.96 21.37
C LEU A 103 0.69 1.61 20.11
N VAL A 104 -0.12 0.55 20.17
CA VAL A 104 -0.97 0.13 19.06
C VAL A 104 -2.43 0.16 19.49
N ALA A 105 -3.28 0.80 18.68
CA ALA A 105 -4.71 0.87 18.90
C ALA A 105 -5.45 0.49 17.62
N GLU A 106 -6.50 -0.33 17.75
CA GLU A 106 -7.33 -0.79 16.66
C GLU A 106 -8.71 -0.14 16.71
N TYR A 107 -9.23 0.25 15.55
CA TYR A 107 -10.51 0.91 15.36
C TYR A 107 -11.31 0.17 14.31
N PRO A 108 -12.28 -0.68 14.69
CA PRO A 108 -13.18 -1.32 13.73
C PRO A 108 -14.13 -0.27 13.15
N VAL A 109 -14.30 -0.29 11.84
CA VAL A 109 -15.17 0.60 11.08
C VAL A 109 -15.93 -0.20 10.00
N SER A 110 -17.14 0.25 9.66
CA SER A 110 -17.97 -0.36 8.63
C SER A 110 -18.27 0.66 7.54
N CYS A 111 -17.93 0.35 6.29
CA CYS A 111 -18.28 1.12 5.10
C CYS A 111 -19.49 0.45 4.42
N GLN A 112 -20.62 1.16 4.31
CA GLN A 112 -21.90 0.59 3.91
C GLN A 112 -22.40 1.13 2.57
N GLU A 113 -22.01 2.35 2.20
CA GLU A 113 -22.45 3.01 0.97
C GLU A 113 -21.29 3.79 0.35
N ILE A 114 -21.16 3.78 -0.98
CA ILE A 114 -20.13 4.57 -1.67
C ILE A 114 -20.59 6.03 -1.72
N THR A 115 -19.97 6.87 -0.95
CA THR A 115 -20.16 8.34 -0.93
C THR A 115 -19.13 9.05 -1.80
N ASP A 116 -17.94 8.50 -1.88
CA ASP A 116 -16.85 9.00 -2.72
C ASP A 116 -16.20 7.82 -3.45
N PRO A 117 -16.45 7.63 -4.75
CA PRO A 117 -15.92 6.50 -5.51
C PRO A 117 -14.41 6.42 -5.48
N LEU A 118 -13.88 5.19 -5.40
CA LEU A 118 -12.46 4.92 -5.56
C LEU A 118 -12.03 5.28 -6.99
N VAL A 119 -10.81 5.76 -7.12
CA VAL A 119 -10.20 6.08 -8.42
C VAL A 119 -9.62 4.80 -9.03
N LYS A 120 -9.94 4.55 -10.31
CA LYS A 120 -9.40 3.42 -11.07
C LYS A 120 -8.09 3.84 -11.75
N TYR A 121 -7.03 3.09 -11.48
CA TYR A 121 -5.74 3.24 -12.12
C TYR A 121 -5.50 2.06 -13.05
N TYR A 122 -5.61 2.31 -14.36
CA TYR A 122 -5.48 1.27 -15.37
C TYR A 122 -4.02 0.93 -15.63
N ILE A 123 -3.69 -0.36 -15.51
CA ILE A 123 -2.41 -0.93 -15.92
C ILE A 123 -2.47 -1.36 -17.39
N TYR A 124 -3.62 -1.89 -17.81
CA TYR A 124 -3.88 -2.32 -19.17
C TYR A 124 -5.32 -1.96 -19.58
N GLY A 125 -5.51 -1.54 -20.83
CA GLY A 125 -6.83 -1.11 -21.32
C GLY A 125 -7.29 0.17 -20.64
N GLY A 126 -8.60 0.34 -20.57
CA GLY A 126 -9.25 1.50 -19.96
C GLY A 126 -9.41 2.69 -20.91
N PRO A 127 -10.17 3.71 -20.47
CA PRO A 127 -10.57 4.81 -21.36
C PRO A 127 -9.42 5.71 -21.81
N ASP A 128 -8.33 5.76 -21.02
CA ASP A 128 -7.17 6.61 -21.31
C ASP A 128 -6.08 5.90 -22.13
N ASN A 129 -6.26 4.61 -22.44
CA ASN A 129 -5.33 3.79 -23.21
C ASN A 129 -6.02 3.18 -24.44
N PRO A 130 -6.44 4.00 -25.42
CA PRO A 130 -7.20 3.52 -26.60
C PRO A 130 -6.41 2.55 -27.50
N ASP A 131 -5.09 2.54 -27.41
CA ASP A 131 -4.22 1.65 -28.19
C ASP A 131 -4.19 0.21 -27.62
N HIS A 132 -4.67 0.00 -26.40
CA HIS A 132 -4.77 -1.31 -25.79
C HIS A 132 -6.14 -1.93 -26.13
N THR A 133 -6.13 -2.83 -27.10
CA THR A 133 -7.35 -3.54 -27.52
C THR A 133 -7.53 -4.81 -26.67
N PRO A 134 -8.78 -5.21 -26.40
CA PRO A 134 -9.05 -6.52 -25.79
C PRO A 134 -8.37 -7.64 -26.59
N PHE A 135 -7.81 -8.63 -25.88
CA PHE A 135 -7.18 -9.77 -26.53
C PHE A 135 -7.56 -11.10 -25.85
N GLN A 136 -7.36 -12.18 -26.60
CA GLN A 136 -7.60 -13.53 -26.10
C GLN A 136 -6.25 -14.23 -25.87
N PRO A 137 -5.86 -14.47 -24.61
CA PRO A 137 -4.65 -15.25 -24.31
C PRO A 137 -4.85 -16.71 -24.72
N GLY A 138 -3.83 -17.29 -25.36
CA GLY A 138 -3.81 -18.72 -25.68
C GLY A 138 -3.59 -19.59 -24.44
N ALA A 139 -4.16 -20.79 -24.44
CA ALA A 139 -3.84 -21.77 -23.41
C ALA A 139 -2.35 -22.18 -23.50
N TRP A 140 -1.70 -22.34 -22.35
CA TRP A 140 -0.27 -22.64 -22.20
C TRP A 140 0.69 -21.59 -22.79
N ASP A 141 0.17 -20.43 -23.19
CA ASP A 141 0.99 -19.28 -23.58
C ASP A 141 1.34 -18.45 -22.34
N ALA A 142 2.50 -18.71 -21.79
CA ALA A 142 2.96 -18.06 -20.57
C ALA A 142 3.33 -16.58 -20.76
N ALA A 143 3.58 -16.13 -21.97
CA ALA A 143 3.87 -14.72 -22.26
C ALA A 143 2.58 -13.90 -22.44
N ALA A 144 1.46 -14.53 -22.73
CA ALA A 144 0.22 -13.85 -23.11
C ALA A 144 -0.29 -12.91 -22.01
N MET A 145 -0.22 -13.31 -20.75
CA MET A 145 -0.62 -12.48 -19.59
C MET A 145 0.54 -12.29 -18.62
N ARG A 146 1.70 -11.96 -19.13
CA ARG A 146 2.86 -11.58 -18.32
C ARG A 146 2.92 -10.08 -18.16
N PHE A 147 3.00 -9.62 -16.91
CA PHE A 147 3.29 -8.23 -16.58
C PHE A 147 4.80 -8.00 -16.61
N SER A 148 5.34 -7.62 -17.73
CA SER A 148 6.77 -7.51 -17.94
C SER A 148 7.14 -6.48 -18.98
N SER A 149 8.37 -5.96 -18.90
CA SER A 149 9.00 -5.20 -19.99
C SER A 149 9.72 -6.09 -21.01
N THR A 150 9.65 -7.42 -20.86
CA THR A 150 10.31 -8.36 -21.76
C THR A 150 9.59 -8.40 -23.11
N GLU A 151 10.33 -8.51 -24.20
CA GLU A 151 9.78 -8.65 -25.53
C GLU A 151 8.83 -9.86 -25.60
N GLY A 152 7.65 -9.65 -26.17
CA GLY A 152 6.59 -10.67 -26.28
C GLY A 152 5.59 -10.69 -25.12
N ALA A 153 5.82 -9.96 -24.03
CA ALA A 153 4.80 -9.75 -23.01
C ALA A 153 3.71 -8.80 -23.54
N HIS A 154 2.44 -9.13 -23.26
CA HIS A 154 1.31 -8.31 -23.70
C HIS A 154 0.89 -7.27 -22.64
N LEU A 155 1.27 -7.47 -21.39
CA LEU A 155 0.91 -6.57 -20.29
C LEU A 155 2.12 -5.76 -19.85
N PRO A 156 1.95 -4.46 -19.55
CA PRO A 156 3.07 -3.63 -19.11
C PRO A 156 3.56 -4.05 -17.72
N THR A 157 4.80 -3.71 -17.40
CA THR A 157 5.36 -3.92 -16.06
C THR A 157 4.55 -3.12 -15.03
N ILE A 158 4.20 -3.77 -13.93
CA ILE A 158 3.64 -3.09 -12.76
C ILE A 158 4.78 -2.42 -11.99
N PRO A 159 4.74 -1.11 -11.72
CA PRO A 159 5.77 -0.42 -10.93
C PRO A 159 5.93 -1.03 -9.54
N ASP A 160 7.17 -1.02 -9.01
CA ASP A 160 7.49 -1.66 -7.73
C ASP A 160 6.72 -1.07 -6.55
N ASP A 161 6.54 0.25 -6.52
CA ASP A 161 5.74 0.95 -5.49
C ASP A 161 4.26 0.56 -5.55
N VAL A 162 3.76 0.24 -6.74
CA VAL A 162 2.41 -0.28 -6.92
C VAL A 162 2.29 -1.68 -6.34
N TYR A 163 3.24 -2.58 -6.58
CA TYR A 163 3.22 -3.92 -5.97
C TYR A 163 3.17 -3.88 -4.45
N PHE A 164 4.02 -3.08 -3.81
CA PHE A 164 4.04 -2.97 -2.36
C PHE A 164 2.79 -2.28 -1.78
N GLY A 165 2.19 -1.37 -2.52
CA GLY A 165 0.94 -0.71 -2.15
C GLY A 165 -0.32 -1.49 -2.48
N LEU A 166 -0.23 -2.44 -3.45
CA LEU A 166 -1.37 -3.20 -3.92
C LEU A 166 -1.74 -4.33 -2.97
N LYS A 167 -3.04 -4.47 -2.76
CA LYS A 167 -3.62 -5.66 -2.17
C LYS A 167 -4.51 -6.42 -3.17
N THR A 168 -4.97 -5.77 -4.23
CA THR A 168 -5.89 -6.36 -5.21
C THR A 168 -5.67 -5.77 -6.59
N LEU A 169 -5.47 -6.64 -7.59
CA LEU A 169 -5.62 -6.32 -9.01
C LEU A 169 -7.00 -6.76 -9.47
N ILE A 170 -7.65 -5.94 -10.30
CA ILE A 170 -8.96 -6.22 -10.86
C ILE A 170 -8.81 -6.46 -12.36
N PHE A 171 -9.29 -7.61 -12.81
CA PHE A 171 -9.30 -8.03 -14.20
C PHE A 171 -10.74 -7.96 -14.71
N ASP A 172 -10.97 -7.13 -15.72
CA ASP A 172 -12.22 -7.12 -16.47
C ASP A 172 -12.09 -8.06 -17.66
N VAL A 173 -12.87 -9.13 -17.67
CA VAL A 173 -12.82 -10.17 -18.69
C VAL A 173 -14.21 -10.47 -19.24
N SER A 174 -14.26 -10.88 -20.51
CA SER A 174 -15.48 -11.34 -21.16
C SER A 174 -15.27 -12.69 -21.85
N ASP A 175 -16.36 -13.30 -22.30
CA ASP A 175 -16.35 -14.55 -23.07
C ASP A 175 -15.60 -15.71 -22.39
N VAL A 176 -15.70 -15.79 -21.08
CA VAL A 176 -15.06 -16.85 -20.29
C VAL A 176 -15.78 -18.17 -20.54
N SER A 177 -15.02 -19.18 -21.01
CA SER A 177 -15.56 -20.52 -21.27
C SER A 177 -15.79 -21.33 -19.99
N GLU A 178 -16.66 -22.35 -20.04
CA GLU A 178 -16.99 -23.19 -18.90
C GLU A 178 -15.79 -23.99 -18.35
N ASP A 179 -14.85 -24.35 -19.21
CA ASP A 179 -13.62 -25.08 -18.88
C ASP A 179 -12.45 -24.19 -18.51
N PHE A 180 -12.69 -22.88 -18.34
CA PHE A 180 -11.65 -21.91 -17.96
C PHE A 180 -10.91 -22.33 -16.70
N ASP A 181 -9.59 -22.35 -16.78
CA ASP A 181 -8.68 -22.69 -15.70
C ASP A 181 -7.36 -21.93 -15.81
N LEU A 182 -6.95 -21.27 -14.74
CA LEU A 182 -5.84 -20.33 -14.70
C LEU A 182 -4.86 -20.66 -13.59
N LYS A 183 -3.59 -20.45 -13.87
CA LYS A 183 -2.47 -20.47 -12.92
C LYS A 183 -1.87 -19.07 -12.79
N VAL A 184 -1.53 -18.68 -11.57
CA VAL A 184 -0.80 -17.44 -11.25
C VAL A 184 0.56 -17.81 -10.65
N MET A 185 1.63 -17.28 -11.21
CA MET A 185 3.01 -17.65 -10.87
C MET A 185 3.98 -16.49 -11.09
N ASN A 186 5.22 -16.67 -10.67
CA ASN A 186 6.29 -15.74 -11.02
C ASN A 186 6.81 -16.00 -12.44
N GLY A 187 7.54 -15.03 -13.01
CA GLY A 187 8.02 -15.05 -14.38
C GLY A 187 8.94 -16.22 -14.75
N TRP A 188 9.55 -16.90 -13.78
CA TRP A 188 10.34 -18.11 -14.01
C TRP A 188 9.58 -19.41 -13.75
N TRP A 189 8.27 -19.32 -13.41
CA TRP A 189 7.44 -20.46 -13.07
C TRP A 189 7.95 -21.31 -11.90
N SER A 190 8.91 -20.79 -11.16
CA SER A 190 9.49 -21.46 -9.99
C SER A 190 8.56 -21.44 -8.79
N ASN A 191 7.71 -20.40 -8.68
CA ASN A 191 6.74 -20.25 -7.61
C ASN A 191 5.33 -20.09 -8.19
N THR A 192 4.43 -20.95 -7.77
CA THR A 192 2.99 -20.85 -8.03
C THR A 192 2.33 -20.19 -6.84
N TYR A 193 1.64 -19.08 -7.07
CA TYR A 193 0.91 -18.35 -6.04
C TYR A 193 -0.52 -18.85 -5.90
N TYR A 194 -1.19 -19.03 -7.04
CA TYR A 194 -2.53 -19.58 -7.11
C TYR A 194 -2.59 -20.60 -8.23
N ASP A 195 -3.26 -21.73 -7.96
CA ASP A 195 -3.42 -22.81 -8.91
C ASP A 195 -4.91 -23.12 -9.09
N HIS A 196 -5.29 -23.49 -10.32
CA HIS A 196 -6.68 -23.81 -10.67
C HIS A 196 -7.70 -22.70 -10.33
N VAL A 197 -7.35 -21.46 -10.66
CA VAL A 197 -8.22 -20.30 -10.45
C VAL A 197 -9.35 -20.31 -11.48
N LYS A 198 -10.57 -20.13 -11.03
CA LYS A 198 -11.76 -20.06 -11.88
C LYS A 198 -12.29 -18.62 -11.89
N TRP A 199 -12.31 -18.03 -13.07
CA TRP A 199 -12.92 -16.72 -13.31
C TRP A 199 -14.25 -16.86 -14.04
N GLN A 200 -15.03 -15.80 -14.03
CA GLN A 200 -16.27 -15.64 -14.77
C GLN A 200 -16.24 -14.35 -15.56
N SER A 201 -17.07 -14.22 -16.58
CA SER A 201 -17.21 -12.95 -17.32
C SER A 201 -17.61 -11.82 -16.36
N GLY A 202 -16.95 -10.68 -16.48
CA GLY A 202 -17.05 -9.52 -15.60
C GLY A 202 -15.77 -9.26 -14.82
N LEU A 203 -15.90 -8.68 -13.63
CA LEU A 203 -14.77 -8.30 -12.80
C LEU A 203 -14.31 -9.46 -11.91
N ASN A 204 -13.02 -9.75 -11.96
CA ASN A 204 -12.38 -10.77 -11.14
C ASN A 204 -11.24 -10.14 -10.35
N GLU A 205 -11.14 -10.43 -9.06
CA GLU A 205 -10.11 -9.90 -8.18
C GLU A 205 -8.98 -10.92 -8.00
N LEU A 206 -7.74 -10.44 -8.13
CA LEU A 206 -6.53 -11.17 -7.78
C LEU A 206 -5.90 -10.50 -6.56
N GLN A 207 -5.84 -11.22 -5.44
CA GLN A 207 -5.19 -10.72 -4.23
C GLN A 207 -3.67 -10.75 -4.40
N ILE A 208 -3.00 -9.63 -4.12
CA ILE A 208 -1.54 -9.54 -4.10
C ILE A 208 -1.06 -9.78 -2.67
N THR A 209 -0.42 -10.91 -2.44
CA THR A 209 0.16 -11.23 -1.14
C THR A 209 1.50 -10.54 -0.94
N ASP A 210 1.94 -10.41 0.32
CA ASP A 210 3.25 -9.82 0.63
C ASP A 210 4.40 -10.63 0.00
N VAL A 211 4.23 -11.95 -0.15
CA VAL A 211 5.20 -12.81 -0.83
C VAL A 211 5.27 -12.48 -2.33
N MET A 212 4.11 -12.33 -2.99
CA MET A 212 4.06 -11.94 -4.41
C MET A 212 4.71 -10.57 -4.61
N ALA A 213 4.34 -9.58 -3.80
CA ALA A 213 4.91 -8.24 -3.87
C ALA A 213 6.43 -8.26 -3.68
N ALA A 214 6.92 -8.96 -2.67
CA ALA A 214 8.36 -9.05 -2.39
C ALA A 214 9.15 -9.77 -3.51
N GLU A 215 8.59 -10.79 -4.14
CA GLU A 215 9.22 -11.48 -5.27
C GLU A 215 9.20 -10.64 -6.54
N CYS A 216 8.07 -10.06 -6.89
CA CYS A 216 7.92 -9.21 -8.07
C CYS A 216 8.79 -7.95 -8.02
N ALA A 217 9.03 -7.39 -6.83
CA ALA A 217 9.84 -6.19 -6.64
C ALA A 217 11.36 -6.44 -6.58
N LYS A 218 11.82 -7.68 -6.49
CA LYS A 218 13.27 -7.98 -6.43
C LYS A 218 14.06 -7.56 -7.66
N GLY A 219 13.37 -7.37 -8.78
CA GLY A 219 14.01 -7.14 -10.07
C GLY A 219 14.63 -8.43 -10.67
N GLY A 220 15.02 -8.36 -11.94
CA GLY A 220 15.50 -9.50 -12.69
C GLY A 220 14.37 -10.34 -13.28
N GLU A 221 14.72 -11.48 -13.87
CA GLU A 221 13.78 -12.25 -14.69
C GLU A 221 12.66 -12.96 -13.89
N GLY A 222 12.83 -13.14 -12.57
CA GLY A 222 11.82 -13.74 -11.69
C GLY A 222 10.77 -12.75 -11.16
N ARG A 223 10.92 -11.46 -11.45
CA ARG A 223 10.04 -10.40 -10.92
C ARG A 223 8.68 -10.29 -11.58
N ASP A 224 8.53 -10.90 -12.74
CA ASP A 224 7.30 -10.80 -13.52
C ASP A 224 6.17 -11.57 -12.84
N LEU A 225 4.97 -11.02 -12.92
CA LEU A 225 3.75 -11.72 -12.56
C LEU A 225 3.18 -12.35 -13.83
N ASP A 226 3.09 -13.68 -13.84
CA ASP A 226 2.57 -14.46 -14.96
C ASP A 226 1.24 -15.10 -14.63
N LEU A 227 0.29 -14.96 -15.55
CA LEU A 227 -0.99 -15.64 -15.52
C LEU A 227 -1.09 -16.53 -16.77
N MET A 228 -1.16 -17.83 -16.58
CA MET A 228 -1.20 -18.80 -17.68
C MET A 228 -2.49 -19.61 -17.64
N LEU A 229 -3.19 -19.69 -18.77
CA LEU A 229 -4.35 -20.56 -18.91
C LEU A 229 -3.91 -22.02 -19.06
N TYR A 230 -4.46 -22.90 -18.24
CA TYR A 230 -4.37 -24.34 -18.45
C TYR A 230 -5.33 -24.82 -19.52
N SER A 231 -6.55 -24.26 -19.52
CA SER A 231 -7.62 -24.59 -20.45
C SER A 231 -8.60 -23.46 -20.57
N GLY A 232 -9.48 -23.57 -21.54
CA GLY A 232 -10.53 -22.60 -21.79
C GLY A 232 -10.07 -21.39 -22.57
N SER A 233 -10.93 -20.39 -22.58
CA SER A 233 -10.72 -19.11 -23.27
C SER A 233 -11.36 -17.98 -22.50
N MET A 234 -10.86 -16.79 -22.70
CA MET A 234 -11.46 -15.53 -22.26
C MET A 234 -10.97 -14.39 -23.14
N THR A 235 -11.63 -13.26 -23.07
CA THR A 235 -11.16 -11.98 -23.60
C THR A 235 -10.76 -11.09 -22.43
N LEU A 236 -9.50 -10.65 -22.35
CA LEU A 236 -9.04 -9.66 -21.40
C LEU A 236 -9.34 -8.27 -21.93
N ASN A 237 -10.19 -7.52 -21.22
CA ASN A 237 -10.59 -6.16 -21.58
C ASN A 237 -9.71 -5.11 -20.92
N SER A 238 -9.48 -5.24 -19.62
CA SER A 238 -8.62 -4.31 -18.87
C SER A 238 -8.10 -4.93 -17.58
N VAL A 239 -7.03 -4.32 -17.05
CA VAL A 239 -6.49 -4.59 -15.71
C VAL A 239 -6.28 -3.27 -15.01
N TYR A 240 -6.76 -3.16 -13.78
CA TYR A 240 -6.64 -1.95 -12.99
C TYR A 240 -6.61 -2.25 -11.49
N TYR A 241 -6.28 -1.25 -10.68
CA TYR A 241 -6.47 -1.24 -9.25
C TYR A 241 -7.25 0.00 -8.83
N GLU A 242 -7.74 0.03 -7.60
CA GLU A 242 -8.56 1.11 -7.07
C GLU A 242 -7.95 1.66 -5.78
N GLU A 243 -7.84 2.99 -5.69
CA GLU A 243 -7.43 3.75 -4.50
C GLU A 243 -8.40 4.88 -4.16
#